data_259d2f6369acab676cc4290088ceab66
#
_entry.id   259d2f6369acab676cc4290088ceab66
#
_cell.length_a   1.000
_cell.length_b   1.000
_cell.length_c   1.000
_cell.angle_alpha   90.00
_cell.angle_beta   90.00
_cell.angle_gamma   90.00
#
_symmetry.space_group_name_H-M   'P 1'
#
loop_
_entity.id
_entity.type
_entity.pdbx_description
1 polymer ?
#
loop_
_entity_poly.entity_id
_entity_poly.type
_entity_poly.pdbx_seq_one_letter_code
_entity_poly.pdbx_strand_id
1 'polypeptide(L)'
;MKKIAFYGKGGIGKSTTASNVSAALSLMGKKVCQIGCDPKNDSTRLLLGHICKETVLDQVRRKDPDEICKEDIVHTGFHDIICVEAGGPEPGVGCAGRGIIVALQLLDKMKAIPDMDVTLYDVLGDVVCGGFSMPIREGYAKEIYIVSSGELMSLYAANNIAKGIRRFAARGEVRLAGIIGNSRNVPGEKELLTEFCKKLNTRLVAFIPRDKIVNLAENHKQTVLSYAPESSQADVYRALARTIWENTELSIPTPMTFDELVILAGTYGTQD
;
A
#
# COMPACT_ATOMS: atom_id res chain seq x y z
N MET A 1 8.25 -10.98 -12.00
CA MET A 1 7.06 -10.19 -11.56
C MET A 1 7.08 -10.05 -10.05
N LYS A 2 7.14 -8.82 -9.53
CA LYS A 2 6.98 -8.54 -8.10
C LYS A 2 5.50 -8.36 -7.75
N LYS A 3 5.05 -8.99 -6.68
CA LYS A 3 3.69 -8.86 -6.13
C LYS A 3 3.77 -8.23 -4.75
N ILE A 4 3.50 -6.94 -4.66
CA ILE A 4 3.76 -6.07 -3.51
C ILE A 4 2.44 -5.64 -2.90
N ALA A 5 2.31 -5.61 -1.57
CA ALA A 5 1.19 -4.93 -0.93
C ALA A 5 1.66 -3.89 0.08
N PHE A 6 0.97 -2.75 0.07
CA PHE A 6 1.14 -1.70 1.06
C PHE A 6 0.03 -1.77 2.10
N TYR A 7 0.44 -1.82 3.36
CA TYR A 7 -0.41 -1.79 4.55
C TYR A 7 -0.03 -0.61 5.44
N GLY A 8 -0.86 -0.27 6.40
CA GLY A 8 -0.58 0.80 7.36
C GLY A 8 -1.86 1.43 7.90
N LYS A 9 -1.78 2.16 8.99
CA LYS A 9 -2.91 2.85 9.64
C LYS A 9 -3.69 3.73 8.66
N GLY A 10 -5.00 3.86 8.85
CA GLY A 10 -5.82 4.80 8.08
C GLY A 10 -5.28 6.22 8.18
N GLY A 11 -5.23 6.93 7.04
CA GLY A 11 -4.72 8.29 6.97
C GLY A 11 -3.21 8.45 7.07
N ILE A 12 -2.43 7.35 7.12
CA ILE A 12 -0.95 7.42 7.19
C ILE A 12 -0.28 7.88 5.89
N GLY A 13 -1.02 7.99 4.79
CA GLY A 13 -0.48 8.35 3.47
C GLY A 13 -0.12 7.15 2.60
N LYS A 14 -0.70 6.01 2.88
CA LYS A 14 -0.46 4.74 2.17
C LYS A 14 -0.75 4.86 0.66
N SER A 15 -1.96 5.29 0.28
CA SER A 15 -2.38 5.43 -1.13
C SER A 15 -1.57 6.49 -1.88
N THR A 16 -1.22 7.60 -1.22
CA THR A 16 -0.32 8.61 -1.76
C THR A 16 1.06 8.03 -2.05
N THR A 17 1.61 7.25 -1.10
CA THR A 17 2.89 6.57 -1.28
C THR A 17 2.82 5.53 -2.39
N ALA A 18 1.75 4.72 -2.45
CA ALA A 18 1.52 3.71 -3.48
C ALA A 18 1.52 4.35 -4.88
N SER A 19 0.73 5.40 -5.08
CA SER A 19 0.64 6.09 -6.38
C SER A 19 1.96 6.72 -6.81
N ASN A 20 2.71 7.32 -5.88
CA ASN A 20 4.03 7.88 -6.20
C ASN A 20 5.07 6.80 -6.50
N VAL A 21 5.05 5.67 -5.78
CA VAL A 21 5.92 4.52 -6.07
C VAL A 21 5.57 3.91 -7.43
N SER A 22 4.29 3.72 -7.74
CA SER A 22 3.84 3.22 -9.04
C SER A 22 4.28 4.14 -10.18
N ALA A 23 4.12 5.46 -10.01
CA ALA A 23 4.59 6.45 -10.99
C ALA A 23 6.12 6.39 -11.17
N ALA A 24 6.89 6.31 -10.08
CA ALA A 24 8.34 6.23 -10.16
C ALA A 24 8.81 4.93 -10.83
N LEU A 25 8.20 3.79 -10.54
CA LEU A 25 8.51 2.50 -11.18
C LEU A 25 8.21 2.54 -12.68
N SER A 26 7.07 3.14 -13.09
CA SER A 26 6.73 3.28 -14.49
C SER A 26 7.73 4.18 -15.22
N LEU A 27 8.16 5.31 -14.62
CA LEU A 27 9.21 6.17 -15.15
C LEU A 27 10.58 5.47 -15.23
N MET A 28 10.80 4.39 -14.47
CA MET A 28 11.97 3.49 -14.60
C MET A 28 11.78 2.45 -15.72
N GLY A 29 10.74 2.55 -16.54
CA GLY A 29 10.45 1.64 -17.65
C GLY A 29 9.82 0.31 -17.22
N LYS A 30 9.25 0.21 -16.01
CA LYS A 30 8.57 -0.99 -15.53
C LYS A 30 7.10 -0.97 -15.91
N LYS A 31 6.56 -2.12 -16.32
CA LYS A 31 5.12 -2.31 -16.49
C LYS A 31 4.48 -2.46 -15.10
N VAL A 32 3.64 -1.51 -14.72
CA VAL A 32 3.05 -1.42 -13.37
C VAL A 32 1.54 -1.55 -13.41
N CYS A 33 1.00 -2.37 -12.50
CA CYS A 33 -0.42 -2.38 -12.19
C CYS A 33 -0.61 -1.97 -10.72
N GLN A 34 -1.49 -1.01 -10.45
CA GLN A 34 -1.93 -0.67 -9.10
C GLN A 34 -3.39 -1.08 -8.90
N ILE A 35 -3.63 -1.87 -7.83
CA ILE A 35 -4.96 -2.36 -7.46
C ILE A 35 -5.33 -1.75 -6.10
N GLY A 36 -6.35 -0.90 -6.10
CA GLY A 36 -6.96 -0.37 -4.88
C GLY A 36 -7.88 -1.40 -4.23
N CYS A 37 -7.62 -1.70 -2.97
CA CYS A 37 -8.39 -2.63 -2.14
C CYS A 37 -9.07 -1.89 -0.96
N ASP A 38 -9.49 -0.65 -1.17
CA ASP A 38 -10.24 0.16 -0.21
C ASP A 38 -11.65 0.47 -0.76
N PRO A 39 -12.70 0.34 0.05
CA PRO A 39 -14.07 0.70 -0.36
C PRO A 39 -14.25 2.15 -0.82
N LYS A 40 -13.30 3.04 -0.54
CA LYS A 40 -13.36 4.46 -0.93
C LYS A 40 -13.01 4.71 -2.40
N ASN A 41 -12.45 3.71 -3.12
CA ASN A 41 -12.10 3.79 -4.54
C ASN A 41 -11.13 4.94 -4.88
N ASP A 42 -10.24 5.30 -3.94
CA ASP A 42 -9.38 6.48 -4.01
C ASP A 42 -7.89 6.16 -4.15
N SER A 43 -7.53 4.87 -4.24
CA SER A 43 -6.15 4.43 -4.36
C SER A 43 -5.48 4.94 -5.63
N THR A 44 -6.15 4.81 -6.76
CA THR A 44 -5.62 5.14 -8.09
C THR A 44 -5.89 6.58 -8.52
N ARG A 45 -6.52 7.41 -7.66
CA ARG A 45 -6.98 8.76 -8.01
C ARG A 45 -5.87 9.70 -8.52
N LEU A 46 -4.65 9.56 -8.00
CA LEU A 46 -3.52 10.40 -8.40
C LEU A 46 -2.87 9.95 -9.71
N LEU A 47 -3.11 8.70 -10.10
CA LEU A 47 -2.67 8.14 -11.38
C LEU A 47 -3.69 8.43 -12.48
N LEU A 48 -4.98 8.37 -12.15
CA LEU A 48 -6.08 8.63 -13.08
C LEU A 48 -6.42 10.12 -13.24
N GLY A 49 -6.07 10.96 -12.27
CA GLY A 49 -6.48 12.36 -12.21
C GLY A 49 -7.92 12.58 -11.72
N HIS A 50 -8.61 11.52 -11.34
CA HIS A 50 -9.98 11.54 -10.80
C HIS A 50 -10.23 10.31 -9.92
N ILE A 51 -11.29 10.34 -9.10
CA ILE A 51 -11.76 9.16 -8.38
C ILE A 51 -12.39 8.18 -9.37
N CYS A 52 -12.04 6.90 -9.27
CA CYS A 52 -12.63 5.85 -10.10
C CYS A 52 -14.14 5.77 -9.82
N LYS A 53 -14.94 5.93 -10.86
CA LYS A 53 -16.41 5.96 -10.74
C LYS A 53 -17.02 4.56 -10.73
N GLU A 54 -16.40 3.64 -11.42
CA GLU A 54 -16.88 2.28 -11.64
C GLU A 54 -15.82 1.29 -11.15
N THR A 55 -16.12 0.60 -10.07
CA THR A 55 -15.22 -0.42 -9.50
C THR A 55 -15.58 -1.81 -10.02
N VAL A 56 -14.68 -2.77 -9.80
CA VAL A 56 -14.96 -4.17 -10.13
C VAL A 56 -16.26 -4.63 -9.47
N LEU A 57 -16.47 -4.30 -8.18
CA LEU A 57 -17.67 -4.70 -7.46
C LEU A 57 -18.93 -3.95 -7.90
N ASP A 58 -18.82 -2.73 -8.40
CA ASP A 58 -19.97 -2.03 -8.97
C ASP A 58 -20.43 -2.73 -10.25
N GLN A 59 -19.52 -3.16 -11.09
CA GLN A 59 -19.84 -3.94 -12.28
C GLN A 59 -20.46 -5.31 -11.93
N VAL A 60 -19.90 -6.04 -10.98
CA VAL A 60 -20.43 -7.33 -10.49
C VAL A 60 -21.86 -7.21 -9.95
N ARG A 61 -22.25 -6.04 -9.41
CA ARG A 61 -23.62 -5.81 -8.94
C ARG A 61 -24.62 -5.51 -10.04
N ARG A 62 -24.15 -4.96 -11.16
CA ARG A 62 -24.99 -4.43 -12.25
C ARG A 62 -25.10 -5.34 -13.45
N LYS A 63 -24.11 -6.21 -13.66
CA LYS A 63 -23.98 -7.09 -14.82
C LYS A 63 -23.76 -8.52 -14.37
N ASP A 64 -24.19 -9.46 -15.17
CA ASP A 64 -23.73 -10.83 -15.03
C ASP A 64 -22.22 -10.92 -15.25
N PRO A 65 -21.48 -11.76 -14.49
CA PRO A 65 -20.02 -11.85 -14.60
C PRO A 65 -19.49 -12.08 -16.01
N ASP A 66 -20.27 -12.75 -16.87
CA ASP A 66 -19.88 -13.05 -18.25
C ASP A 66 -20.15 -11.87 -19.22
N GLU A 67 -20.86 -10.84 -18.77
CA GLU A 67 -21.11 -9.59 -19.53
C GLU A 67 -20.13 -8.46 -19.17
N ILE A 68 -19.29 -8.65 -18.14
CA ILE A 68 -18.30 -7.66 -17.73
C ILE A 68 -17.12 -7.70 -18.71
N CYS A 69 -16.85 -6.58 -19.38
CA CYS A 69 -15.69 -6.41 -20.23
C CYS A 69 -14.50 -5.90 -19.44
N LYS A 70 -13.28 -6.14 -19.95
CA LYS A 70 -12.04 -5.65 -19.35
C LYS A 70 -12.06 -4.12 -19.22
N GLU A 71 -12.56 -3.44 -20.20
CA GLU A 71 -12.65 -1.98 -20.29
C GLU A 71 -13.58 -1.37 -19.24
N ASP A 72 -14.49 -2.16 -18.67
CA ASP A 72 -15.37 -1.73 -17.59
C ASP A 72 -14.64 -1.58 -16.24
N ILE A 73 -13.53 -2.30 -16.04
CA ILE A 73 -12.88 -2.50 -14.74
C ILE A 73 -11.37 -2.20 -14.71
N VAL A 74 -10.76 -2.04 -15.89
CA VAL A 74 -9.32 -1.76 -16.03
C VAL A 74 -9.16 -0.42 -16.71
N HIS A 75 -8.44 0.48 -16.05
CA HIS A 75 -8.20 1.83 -16.53
C HIS A 75 -6.70 2.05 -16.77
N THR A 76 -6.36 2.95 -17.67
CA THR A 76 -4.97 3.36 -17.91
C THR A 76 -4.75 4.74 -17.28
N GLY A 77 -3.78 4.84 -16.38
CA GLY A 77 -3.40 6.05 -15.70
C GLY A 77 -2.08 6.64 -16.21
N PHE A 78 -1.47 7.48 -15.38
CA PHE A 78 -0.20 8.15 -15.67
C PHE A 78 0.84 7.16 -16.19
N HIS A 79 1.48 7.51 -17.33
CA HIS A 79 2.57 6.77 -17.95
C HIS A 79 2.25 5.27 -18.14
N ASP A 80 1.06 4.97 -18.67
CA ASP A 80 0.57 3.62 -18.99
C ASP A 80 0.42 2.66 -17.80
N ILE A 81 0.34 3.18 -16.56
CA ILE A 81 0.05 2.37 -15.38
C ILE A 81 -1.36 1.82 -15.49
N ILE A 82 -1.48 0.51 -15.34
CA ILE A 82 -2.78 -0.15 -15.22
C ILE A 82 -3.36 0.12 -13.82
N CYS A 83 -4.56 0.66 -13.79
CA CYS A 83 -5.27 1.05 -12.57
C CYS A 83 -6.55 0.25 -12.43
N VAL A 84 -6.76 -0.35 -11.27
CA VAL A 84 -7.97 -1.09 -10.92
C VAL A 84 -8.42 -0.71 -9.52
N GLU A 85 -9.71 -0.48 -9.32
CA GLU A 85 -10.31 -0.35 -7.99
C GLU A 85 -11.24 -1.53 -7.74
N ALA A 86 -10.92 -2.32 -6.71
CA ALA A 86 -11.75 -3.47 -6.34
C ALA A 86 -13.15 -3.03 -5.88
N GLY A 87 -13.20 -1.90 -5.19
CA GLY A 87 -14.43 -1.40 -4.59
C GLY A 87 -14.74 -2.03 -3.23
N GLY A 88 -15.89 -1.71 -2.71
CA GLY A 88 -16.38 -2.22 -1.42
C GLY A 88 -17.87 -2.57 -1.46
N PRO A 89 -18.38 -3.20 -0.41
CA PRO A 89 -19.83 -3.39 -0.26
C PRO A 89 -20.51 -2.04 -0.10
N GLU A 90 -21.80 -2.00 -0.35
CA GLU A 90 -22.60 -0.82 0.01
C GLU A 90 -22.48 -0.54 1.51
N PRO A 91 -22.49 0.74 1.91
CA PRO A 91 -22.44 1.10 3.32
C PRO A 91 -23.54 0.38 4.13
N GLY A 92 -23.13 -0.31 5.19
CA GLY A 92 -24.03 -1.09 6.03
C GLY A 92 -24.34 -2.51 5.53
N VAL A 93 -23.83 -2.93 4.38
CA VAL A 93 -24.12 -4.26 3.80
C VAL A 93 -22.83 -5.07 3.64
N GLY A 94 -22.61 -6.04 4.51
CA GLY A 94 -21.58 -7.06 4.35
C GLY A 94 -20.15 -6.65 4.76
N CYS A 95 -19.21 -7.57 4.56
CA CYS A 95 -17.78 -7.39 4.88
C CYS A 95 -17.01 -6.96 3.63
N ALA A 96 -16.34 -5.81 3.69
CA ALA A 96 -15.51 -5.28 2.60
C ALA A 96 -14.47 -6.30 2.09
N GLY A 97 -13.92 -7.11 2.98
CA GLY A 97 -12.94 -8.10 2.60
C GLY A 97 -13.45 -9.24 1.72
N ARG A 98 -14.74 -9.60 1.77
CA ARG A 98 -15.33 -10.55 0.82
C ARG A 98 -15.39 -9.97 -0.59
N GLY A 99 -15.70 -8.68 -0.69
CA GLY A 99 -15.71 -7.99 -1.97
C GLY A 99 -14.36 -8.01 -2.67
N ILE A 100 -13.28 -7.76 -1.94
CA ILE A 100 -11.91 -7.80 -2.49
C ILE A 100 -11.61 -9.18 -3.10
N ILE A 101 -12.03 -10.27 -2.44
CA ILE A 101 -11.85 -11.63 -2.96
C ILE A 101 -12.54 -11.78 -4.32
N VAL A 102 -13.82 -11.41 -4.38
CA VAL A 102 -14.62 -11.52 -5.61
C VAL A 102 -14.00 -10.71 -6.73
N ALA A 103 -13.56 -9.48 -6.44
CA ALA A 103 -12.90 -8.63 -7.41
C ALA A 103 -11.60 -9.24 -7.95
N LEU A 104 -10.72 -9.73 -7.08
CA LEU A 104 -9.45 -10.33 -7.51
C LEU A 104 -9.67 -11.64 -8.29
N GLN A 105 -10.62 -12.48 -7.87
CA GLN A 105 -10.97 -13.70 -8.59
C GLN A 105 -11.56 -13.42 -9.97
N LEU A 106 -12.36 -12.38 -10.12
CA LEU A 106 -12.89 -11.95 -11.41
C LEU A 106 -11.77 -11.48 -12.34
N LEU A 107 -10.85 -10.64 -11.85
CA LEU A 107 -9.68 -10.19 -12.61
C LEU A 107 -8.84 -11.35 -13.12
N ASP A 108 -8.62 -12.37 -12.28
CA ASP A 108 -7.89 -13.58 -12.65
C ASP A 108 -8.65 -14.43 -13.68
N LYS A 109 -9.97 -14.68 -13.46
CA LYS A 109 -10.83 -15.43 -14.39
C LYS A 109 -10.81 -14.81 -15.79
N MET A 110 -10.92 -13.49 -15.85
CA MET A 110 -10.93 -12.73 -17.11
C MET A 110 -9.53 -12.57 -17.73
N LYS A 111 -8.46 -12.88 -16.99
CA LYS A 111 -7.09 -12.50 -17.36
C LYS A 111 -6.99 -11.01 -17.71
N ALA A 112 -7.71 -10.19 -16.91
CA ALA A 112 -7.92 -8.77 -17.22
C ALA A 112 -6.61 -7.96 -17.14
N ILE A 113 -5.66 -8.38 -16.29
CA ILE A 113 -4.37 -7.71 -16.11
C ILE A 113 -3.33 -8.45 -16.97
N PRO A 114 -2.66 -7.74 -17.91
CA PRO A 114 -1.59 -8.32 -18.72
C PRO A 114 -0.35 -8.64 -17.87
N ASP A 115 0.68 -9.22 -18.49
CA ASP A 115 1.94 -9.47 -17.80
C ASP A 115 2.60 -8.17 -17.35
N MET A 116 2.77 -8.03 -16.03
CA MET A 116 3.35 -6.87 -15.38
C MET A 116 4.70 -7.19 -14.74
N ASP A 117 5.60 -6.21 -14.69
CA ASP A 117 6.83 -6.32 -13.90
C ASP A 117 6.50 -6.22 -12.41
N VAL A 118 5.54 -5.32 -12.06
CA VAL A 118 5.10 -5.07 -10.69
C VAL A 118 3.57 -4.98 -10.61
N THR A 119 2.97 -5.73 -9.70
CA THR A 119 1.58 -5.51 -9.26
C THR A 119 1.61 -5.03 -7.81
N LEU A 120 1.09 -3.82 -7.58
CA LEU A 120 1.03 -3.17 -6.28
C LEU A 120 -0.41 -3.15 -5.78
N TYR A 121 -0.64 -3.76 -4.62
CA TYR A 121 -1.92 -3.75 -3.91
C TYR A 121 -1.90 -2.69 -2.82
N ASP A 122 -2.73 -1.66 -2.93
CA ASP A 122 -2.97 -0.68 -1.87
C ASP A 122 -4.13 -1.16 -1.00
N VAL A 123 -3.79 -1.68 0.17
CA VAL A 123 -4.76 -2.41 1.01
C VAL A 123 -5.20 -1.54 2.20
N LEU A 124 -6.49 -1.52 2.50
CA LEU A 124 -7.02 -0.87 3.71
C LEU A 124 -6.36 -1.46 4.96
N GLY A 125 -5.81 -0.62 5.85
CA GLY A 125 -4.70 -1.00 6.64
C GLY A 125 -4.84 -1.21 8.13
N ASP A 126 -5.97 -0.87 8.78
CA ASP A 126 -6.03 -0.87 10.25
C ASP A 126 -6.45 -2.21 10.85
N VAL A 127 -7.12 -3.02 10.08
CA VAL A 127 -7.77 -4.22 10.59
C VAL A 127 -7.30 -5.44 9.80
N VAL A 128 -6.53 -6.28 10.44
CA VAL A 128 -6.21 -7.62 9.92
C VAL A 128 -7.43 -8.53 10.11
N CYS A 129 -8.62 -8.07 9.70
CA CYS A 129 -9.76 -8.96 9.61
C CYS A 129 -9.58 -9.91 8.41
N GLY A 130 -10.27 -11.05 8.44
CA GLY A 130 -10.09 -12.12 7.46
C GLY A 130 -10.18 -11.68 5.99
N GLY A 131 -10.82 -10.55 5.70
CA GLY A 131 -10.95 -10.02 4.36
C GLY A 131 -9.79 -9.15 3.87
N PHE A 132 -9.23 -8.30 4.74
CA PHE A 132 -8.08 -7.46 4.36
C PHE A 132 -6.74 -8.22 4.37
N SER A 133 -6.70 -9.40 4.97
CA SER A 133 -5.57 -10.33 4.82
C SER A 133 -5.59 -11.12 3.52
N MET A 134 -6.60 -10.93 2.65
CA MET A 134 -6.79 -11.74 1.44
C MET A 134 -5.64 -11.63 0.45
N PRO A 135 -5.11 -10.44 0.11
CA PRO A 135 -3.95 -10.38 -0.77
C PRO A 135 -2.76 -11.19 -0.24
N ILE A 136 -2.63 -11.27 1.10
CA ILE A 136 -1.61 -12.06 1.79
C ILE A 136 -1.97 -13.55 1.77
N ARG A 137 -3.20 -13.90 2.16
CA ARG A 137 -3.65 -15.28 2.40
C ARG A 137 -3.74 -16.09 1.12
N GLU A 138 -4.22 -15.51 0.03
CA GLU A 138 -4.42 -16.17 -1.26
C GLU A 138 -3.19 -16.04 -2.19
N GLY A 139 -2.07 -15.49 -1.68
CA GLY A 139 -0.83 -15.39 -2.43
C GLY A 139 -0.80 -14.33 -3.53
N TYR A 140 -1.76 -13.39 -3.52
CA TYR A 140 -1.75 -12.24 -4.44
C TYR A 140 -0.56 -11.32 -4.16
N ALA A 141 -0.20 -11.12 -2.89
CA ALA A 141 0.98 -10.36 -2.50
C ALA A 141 1.98 -11.24 -1.72
N LYS A 142 3.23 -11.19 -2.12
CA LYS A 142 4.33 -11.92 -1.48
C LYS A 142 5.22 -11.01 -0.64
N GLU A 143 5.41 -9.77 -1.07
CA GLU A 143 6.24 -8.76 -0.43
C GLU A 143 5.36 -7.70 0.23
N ILE A 144 5.40 -7.62 1.55
CA ILE A 144 4.57 -6.68 2.30
C ILE A 144 5.43 -5.53 2.79
N TYR A 145 5.05 -4.31 2.43
CA TYR A 145 5.58 -3.09 3.00
C TYR A 145 4.55 -2.46 3.93
N ILE A 146 4.99 -1.98 5.09
CA ILE A 146 4.11 -1.29 6.03
C ILE A 146 4.49 0.18 6.07
N VAL A 147 3.56 1.05 5.75
CA VAL A 147 3.69 2.50 5.89
C VAL A 147 3.35 2.87 7.34
N SER A 148 4.27 3.52 8.04
CA SER A 148 4.11 3.92 9.44
C SER A 148 4.74 5.28 9.71
N SER A 149 4.36 5.90 10.83
CA SER A 149 5.00 7.07 11.42
C SER A 149 5.49 6.75 12.83
N GLY A 150 6.19 7.70 13.47
CA GLY A 150 6.62 7.58 14.86
C GLY A 150 5.52 7.71 15.90
N GLU A 151 4.27 8.00 15.50
CA GLU A 151 3.13 8.04 16.43
C GLU A 151 2.86 6.64 17.00
N LEU A 152 2.65 6.54 18.33
CA LEU A 152 2.42 5.27 19.04
C LEU A 152 1.34 4.41 18.37
N MET A 153 0.21 5.02 17.98
CA MET A 153 -0.89 4.27 17.35
C MET A 153 -0.59 3.84 15.90
N SER A 154 0.37 4.50 15.24
CA SER A 154 0.87 4.04 13.94
C SER A 154 1.80 2.83 14.09
N LEU A 155 2.69 2.86 15.09
CA LEU A 155 3.55 1.74 15.46
C LEU A 155 2.71 0.53 15.92
N TYR A 156 1.66 0.77 16.71
CA TYR A 156 0.74 -0.29 17.15
C TYR A 156 0.02 -0.96 15.96
N ALA A 157 -0.49 -0.17 15.02
CA ALA A 157 -1.11 -0.70 13.80
C ALA A 157 -0.10 -1.51 12.97
N ALA A 158 1.11 -0.97 12.76
CA ALA A 158 2.19 -1.67 12.06
C ALA A 158 2.55 -3.00 12.73
N ASN A 159 2.65 -3.02 14.06
CA ASN A 159 2.92 -4.22 14.83
C ASN A 159 1.80 -5.27 14.72
N ASN A 160 0.53 -4.85 14.67
CA ASN A 160 -0.59 -5.77 14.48
C ASN A 160 -0.62 -6.35 13.06
N ILE A 161 -0.28 -5.55 12.05
CA ILE A 161 -0.09 -6.06 10.67
C ILE A 161 1.04 -7.09 10.66
N ALA A 162 2.14 -6.83 11.36
CA ALA A 162 3.27 -7.76 11.48
C ALA A 162 2.86 -9.09 12.14
N LYS A 163 1.97 -9.07 13.17
CA LYS A 163 1.39 -10.30 13.74
C LYS A 163 0.64 -11.11 12.67
N GLY A 164 -0.11 -10.44 11.81
CA GLY A 164 -0.80 -11.06 10.67
C GLY A 164 0.19 -11.71 9.69
N ILE A 165 1.22 -10.97 9.28
CA ILE A 165 2.27 -11.48 8.37
C ILE A 165 2.94 -12.72 8.98
N ARG A 166 3.36 -12.68 10.24
CA ARG A 166 3.98 -13.81 10.95
C ARG A 166 3.09 -15.06 10.93
N ARG A 167 1.79 -14.88 11.17
CA ARG A 167 0.81 -15.98 11.14
C ARG A 167 0.70 -16.63 9.75
N PHE A 168 0.68 -15.82 8.69
CA PHE A 168 0.55 -16.31 7.32
C PHE A 168 1.88 -16.81 6.74
N ALA A 169 3.02 -16.26 7.17
CA ALA A 169 4.34 -16.70 6.76
C ALA A 169 4.63 -18.17 7.09
N ALA A 170 3.99 -18.71 8.13
CA ALA A 170 4.08 -20.12 8.50
C ALA A 170 3.35 -21.06 7.50
N ARG A 171 2.47 -20.52 6.65
CA ARG A 171 1.62 -21.28 5.72
C ARG A 171 1.87 -20.95 4.25
N GLY A 172 2.72 -19.97 3.96
CA GLY A 172 2.93 -19.49 2.59
C GLY A 172 4.20 -18.66 2.43
N GLU A 173 4.36 -18.09 1.23
CA GLU A 173 5.56 -17.36 0.82
C GLU A 173 5.55 -15.87 1.23
N VAL A 174 4.51 -15.39 1.92
CA VAL A 174 4.42 -13.98 2.32
C VAL A 174 5.52 -13.60 3.31
N ARG A 175 6.14 -12.46 3.10
CA ARG A 175 7.21 -11.92 3.96
C ARG A 175 7.04 -10.41 4.15
N LEU A 176 7.54 -9.92 5.27
CA LEU A 176 7.73 -8.49 5.49
C LEU A 176 8.95 -8.03 4.71
N ALA A 177 8.75 -7.09 3.79
CA ALA A 177 9.79 -6.53 2.94
C ALA A 177 10.40 -5.24 3.53
N GLY A 178 9.73 -4.67 4.54
CA GLY A 178 10.23 -3.53 5.30
C GLY A 178 9.16 -2.53 5.72
N ILE A 179 9.61 -1.54 6.47
CA ILE A 179 8.81 -0.40 6.90
C ILE A 179 9.16 0.82 6.04
N ILE A 180 8.14 1.56 5.61
CA ILE A 180 8.27 2.87 4.97
C ILE A 180 7.84 3.91 6.01
N GLY A 181 8.78 4.70 6.50
CA GLY A 181 8.49 5.82 7.39
C GLY A 181 7.85 6.96 6.61
N ASN A 182 6.64 7.38 6.96
CA ASN A 182 6.00 8.57 6.43
C ASN A 182 5.82 9.59 7.56
N SER A 183 6.68 10.59 7.59
CA SER A 183 6.86 11.50 8.72
C SER A 183 5.58 12.24 9.10
N ARG A 184 5.35 12.33 10.41
CA ARG A 184 4.37 13.20 11.07
C ARG A 184 5.05 14.29 11.90
N ASN A 185 6.38 14.48 11.69
CA ASN A 185 7.21 15.41 12.45
C ASN A 185 7.23 15.10 13.95
N VAL A 186 7.17 13.83 14.32
CA VAL A 186 7.39 13.39 15.70
C VAL A 186 8.87 13.57 16.04
N PRO A 187 9.24 14.15 17.19
CA PRO A 187 10.65 14.24 17.60
C PRO A 187 11.33 12.86 17.56
N GLY A 188 12.58 12.79 17.08
CA GLY A 188 13.33 11.52 16.98
C GLY A 188 12.69 10.44 16.11
N GLU A 189 11.77 10.82 15.18
CA GLU A 189 10.90 9.89 14.45
C GLU A 189 11.67 8.86 13.63
N LYS A 190 12.74 9.29 12.97
CA LYS A 190 13.54 8.39 12.12
C LYS A 190 14.31 7.37 12.97
N GLU A 191 14.88 7.81 14.07
CA GLU A 191 15.59 6.98 15.05
C GLU A 191 14.61 5.96 15.69
N LEU A 192 13.45 6.43 16.13
CA LEU A 192 12.38 5.60 16.66
C LEU A 192 11.95 4.51 15.65
N LEU A 193 11.69 4.88 14.41
CA LEU A 193 11.31 3.93 13.36
C LEU A 193 12.45 2.94 13.05
N THR A 194 13.71 3.38 13.11
CA THR A 194 14.87 2.51 12.92
C THR A 194 14.95 1.46 14.01
N GLU A 195 14.80 1.84 15.29
CA GLU A 195 14.80 0.90 16.40
C GLU A 195 13.55 -0.02 16.40
N PHE A 196 12.39 0.52 16.04
CA PHE A 196 11.19 -0.28 15.82
C PHE A 196 11.43 -1.39 14.79
N CYS A 197 12.06 -1.05 13.66
CA CYS A 197 12.39 -2.02 12.62
C CYS A 197 13.35 -3.10 13.11
N LYS A 198 14.40 -2.75 13.85
CA LYS A 198 15.35 -3.72 14.42
C LYS A 198 14.64 -4.73 15.33
N LYS A 199 13.81 -4.21 16.28
CA LYS A 199 13.03 -5.07 17.18
C LYS A 199 12.03 -5.96 16.46
N LEU A 200 11.44 -5.45 15.36
CA LEU A 200 10.50 -6.18 14.53
C LEU A 200 11.17 -7.21 13.60
N ASN A 201 12.50 -7.30 13.58
CA ASN A 201 13.30 -8.11 12.66
C ASN A 201 13.07 -7.73 11.19
N THR A 202 13.18 -6.43 10.89
CA THR A 202 13.04 -5.89 9.54
C THR A 202 13.91 -4.63 9.39
N ARG A 203 13.75 -3.91 8.29
CA ARG A 203 14.48 -2.66 8.04
C ARG A 203 13.56 -1.48 7.72
N LEU A 204 14.05 -0.29 7.97
CA LEU A 204 13.47 0.94 7.45
C LEU A 204 13.91 1.11 5.99
N VAL A 205 12.98 0.89 5.06
CA VAL A 205 13.27 0.92 3.61
C VAL A 205 13.48 2.33 3.12
N ALA A 206 12.68 3.26 3.62
CA ALA A 206 12.79 4.69 3.36
C ALA A 206 12.15 5.48 4.50
N PHE A 207 12.57 6.74 4.62
CA PHE A 207 11.93 7.74 5.44
C PHE A 207 11.49 8.90 4.55
N ILE A 208 10.18 9.09 4.41
CA ILE A 208 9.55 10.12 3.59
C ILE A 208 9.31 11.34 4.48
N PRO A 209 10.02 12.44 4.29
CA PRO A 209 9.80 13.66 5.06
C PRO A 209 8.43 14.27 4.71
N ARG A 210 7.84 14.98 5.66
CA ARG A 210 6.61 15.71 5.41
C ARG A 210 6.92 16.97 4.59
N ASP A 211 6.34 17.04 3.39
CA ASP A 211 6.53 18.17 2.49
C ASP A 211 5.16 18.67 1.98
N LYS A 212 5.01 20.00 1.90
CA LYS A 212 3.81 20.67 1.35
C LYS A 212 3.56 20.34 -0.12
N ILE A 213 4.60 19.96 -0.87
CA ILE A 213 4.48 19.63 -2.29
C ILE A 213 3.56 18.42 -2.50
N VAL A 214 3.49 17.51 -1.53
CA VAL A 214 2.59 16.35 -1.59
C VAL A 214 1.14 16.81 -1.61
N ASN A 215 0.75 17.72 -0.70
CA ASN A 215 -0.62 18.27 -0.66
C ASN A 215 -0.93 19.10 -1.92
N LEU A 216 0.05 19.85 -2.43
CA LEU A 216 -0.13 20.61 -3.68
C LEU A 216 -0.37 19.67 -4.86
N ALA A 217 0.40 18.61 -5.00
CA ALA A 217 0.22 17.59 -6.04
C ALA A 217 -1.17 16.92 -5.91
N GLU A 218 -1.57 16.54 -4.68
CA GLU A 218 -2.90 15.95 -4.42
C GLU A 218 -4.04 16.90 -4.81
N ASN A 219 -3.94 18.19 -4.50
CA ASN A 219 -4.94 19.21 -4.90
C ASN A 219 -5.04 19.33 -6.43
N HIS A 220 -3.95 19.07 -7.15
CA HIS A 220 -3.94 19.03 -8.61
C HIS A 220 -4.28 17.64 -9.16
N LYS A 221 -4.66 16.69 -8.29
CA LYS A 221 -5.01 15.29 -8.65
C LYS A 221 -3.87 14.57 -9.37
N GLN A 222 -2.65 14.85 -8.99
CA GLN A 222 -1.42 14.32 -9.59
C GLN A 222 -0.52 13.69 -8.53
N THR A 223 0.36 12.78 -8.97
CA THR A 223 1.47 12.35 -8.15
C THR A 223 2.53 13.47 -8.06
N VAL A 224 3.39 13.43 -7.05
CA VAL A 224 4.53 14.36 -6.97
C VAL A 224 5.44 14.23 -8.18
N LEU A 225 5.60 13.00 -8.70
CA LEU A 225 6.41 12.71 -9.90
C LEU A 225 5.87 13.39 -11.16
N SER A 226 4.54 13.57 -11.23
CA SER A 226 3.88 14.24 -12.35
C SER A 226 3.82 15.76 -12.15
N TYR A 227 3.51 16.21 -10.92
CA TYR A 227 3.30 17.62 -10.60
C TYR A 227 4.58 18.43 -10.48
N ALA A 228 5.57 17.86 -9.78
CA ALA A 228 6.84 18.53 -9.49
C ALA A 228 8.02 17.54 -9.62
N PRO A 229 8.32 17.08 -10.86
CA PRO A 229 9.30 16.03 -11.09
C PRO A 229 10.70 16.38 -10.61
N GLU A 230 11.06 17.65 -10.58
CA GLU A 230 12.41 18.11 -10.17
C GLU A 230 12.50 18.44 -8.66
N SER A 231 11.47 18.14 -7.88
CA SER A 231 11.47 18.40 -6.44
C SER A 231 12.27 17.34 -5.68
N SER A 232 12.87 17.74 -4.55
CA SER A 232 13.53 16.81 -3.62
C SER A 232 12.58 15.69 -3.15
N GLN A 233 11.29 15.99 -3.04
CA GLN A 233 10.29 15.00 -2.68
C GLN A 233 10.08 13.96 -3.79
N ALA A 234 10.17 14.35 -5.06
CA ALA A 234 10.14 13.41 -6.18
C ALA A 234 11.36 12.45 -6.13
N ASP A 235 12.53 12.96 -5.75
CA ASP A 235 13.73 12.14 -5.59
C ASP A 235 13.59 11.11 -4.45
N VAL A 236 12.93 11.48 -3.36
CA VAL A 236 12.61 10.54 -2.28
C VAL A 236 11.76 9.37 -2.81
N TYR A 237 10.74 9.64 -3.62
CA TYR A 237 9.90 8.59 -4.19
C TYR A 237 10.63 7.77 -5.26
N ARG A 238 11.52 8.38 -6.07
CA ARG A 238 12.39 7.66 -7.02
C ARG A 238 13.34 6.71 -6.27
N ALA A 239 13.96 7.18 -5.19
CA ALA A 239 14.84 6.36 -4.37
C ALA A 239 14.08 5.19 -3.73
N LEU A 240 12.88 5.46 -3.16
CA LEU A 240 12.02 4.42 -2.59
C LEU A 240 11.63 3.37 -3.64
N ALA A 241 11.21 3.79 -4.83
CA ALA A 241 10.83 2.88 -5.91
C ALA A 241 12.00 1.99 -6.35
N ARG A 242 13.21 2.56 -6.46
CA ARG A 242 14.44 1.79 -6.74
C ARG A 242 14.72 0.79 -5.64
N THR A 243 14.66 1.21 -4.39
CA THR A 243 14.88 0.33 -3.24
C THR A 243 13.86 -0.84 -3.23
N ILE A 244 12.59 -0.57 -3.53
CA ILE A 244 11.54 -1.60 -3.63
C ILE A 244 11.84 -2.55 -4.80
N TRP A 245 12.23 -2.03 -5.95
CA TRP A 245 12.55 -2.85 -7.13
C TRP A 245 13.72 -3.80 -6.89
N GLU A 246 14.77 -3.30 -6.26
CA GLU A 246 16.00 -4.04 -5.99
C GLU A 246 15.93 -4.90 -4.71
N ASN A 247 14.88 -4.73 -3.88
CA ASN A 247 14.77 -5.42 -2.60
C ASN A 247 14.70 -6.94 -2.76
N THR A 248 15.61 -7.63 -2.09
CA THR A 248 15.64 -9.09 -1.92
C THR A 248 15.61 -9.50 -0.45
N GLU A 249 15.70 -8.52 0.48
CA GLU A 249 15.71 -8.76 1.91
C GLU A 249 14.26 -8.86 2.44
N LEU A 250 13.84 -10.08 2.68
CA LEU A 250 12.50 -10.42 3.15
C LEU A 250 12.61 -11.14 4.50
N SER A 251 11.77 -10.78 5.46
CA SER A 251 11.84 -11.34 6.80
C SER A 251 10.49 -11.86 7.31
N ILE A 252 10.54 -12.72 8.32
CA ILE A 252 9.41 -13.04 9.18
C ILE A 252 9.51 -12.12 10.39
N PRO A 253 8.52 -11.25 10.61
CA PRO A 253 8.63 -10.27 11.69
C PRO A 253 8.52 -10.88 13.07
N THR A 254 9.11 -10.17 14.05
CA THR A 254 9.00 -10.45 15.49
C THR A 254 8.17 -9.37 16.17
N PRO A 255 6.83 -9.50 16.23
CA PRO A 255 5.97 -8.49 16.83
C PRO A 255 6.21 -8.33 18.33
N MET A 256 6.09 -7.10 18.79
CA MET A 256 6.23 -6.67 20.18
C MET A 256 4.90 -6.71 20.93
N THR A 257 4.96 -6.70 22.26
CA THR A 257 3.83 -6.40 23.15
C THR A 257 3.49 -4.91 23.09
N PHE A 258 2.32 -4.52 23.61
CA PHE A 258 1.94 -3.11 23.66
C PHE A 258 2.86 -2.32 24.62
N ASP A 259 3.22 -2.91 25.75
CA ASP A 259 4.10 -2.26 26.75
C ASP A 259 5.49 -1.99 26.17
N GLU A 260 6.05 -2.93 25.39
CA GLU A 260 7.33 -2.73 24.69
C GLU A 260 7.24 -1.59 23.66
N LEU A 261 6.10 -1.42 22.99
CA LEU A 261 5.87 -0.30 22.08
C LEU A 261 5.78 1.03 22.81
N VAL A 262 5.10 1.07 23.96
CA VAL A 262 4.99 2.27 24.81
C VAL A 262 6.38 2.70 25.32
N ILE A 263 7.17 1.75 25.82
CA ILE A 263 8.55 2.01 26.28
C ILE A 263 9.40 2.54 25.13
N LEU A 264 9.32 1.89 23.96
CA LEU A 264 10.08 2.31 22.78
C LEU A 264 9.70 3.73 22.34
N ALA A 265 8.42 4.03 22.22
CA ALA A 265 7.92 5.36 21.83
C ALA A 265 8.31 6.43 22.87
N GLY A 266 8.23 6.11 24.17
CA GLY A 266 8.64 7.02 25.26
C GLY A 266 10.13 7.33 25.27
N THR A 267 10.99 6.40 24.84
CA THR A 267 12.44 6.61 24.81
C THR A 267 12.86 7.67 23.79
N TYR A 268 12.15 7.79 22.67
CA TYR A 268 12.50 8.69 21.56
C TYR A 268 11.59 9.93 21.49
N GLY A 269 10.32 9.82 21.90
CA GLY A 269 9.36 10.92 21.85
C GLY A 269 9.51 12.01 22.93
N THR A 270 10.48 11.88 23.81
CA THR A 270 10.79 12.83 24.92
C THR A 270 12.13 13.53 24.75
N GLN A 271 12.80 13.37 23.62
CA GLN A 271 14.02 14.14 23.34
C GLN A 271 13.59 15.51 22.80
N ASP A 272 13.60 16.52 23.68
CA ASP A 272 13.45 17.94 23.37
C ASP A 272 14.58 18.46 22.46
#